data_1edb2ce9cb890f43fd99512e1c88d32d
#
_entry.id   1edb2ce9cb890f43fd99512e1c88d32d
#
_cell.length_a   1.000
_cell.length_b   1.000
_cell.length_c   1.000
_cell.angle_alpha   90.00
_cell.angle_beta   90.00
_cell.angle_gamma   90.00
#
_symmetry.space_group_name_H-M   'P 1'
#
loop_
_entity.id
_entity.type
_entity.pdbx_description
1 polymer ?
#
loop_
_entity_poly.entity_id
_entity_poly.type
_entity_poly.pdbx_seq_one_letter_code
_entity_poly.pdbx_strand_id
1 'polypeptide(L)'
;MKRTTILMAAFLCLFSLTESPAQNTHKNMEQLNLTQEWDKTYPKSDKVNHSKVTFINRYGITLAADLYAPKTIFGGKLPAIAVSGPFGAVKEQSSGLYAQTLAERGFLTIAFDPSFTGESGGQPRSVASPDINTEDFSAAVDYLATRPDVDAERIGIIGICGWGGFAINAAANDTRIKATVASTMYDISRCTANGYFDAADNADARYKMRQEFNAQRTEDYRTD
;
A
#
# COMPACT_ATOMS: atom_id res chain seq x y z
N MET A 1 1.97 52.75 44.64
CA MET A 1 2.38 51.88 43.51
C MET A 1 2.27 50.42 43.97
N LYS A 2 1.21 49.74 43.58
CA LYS A 2 1.00 48.29 43.91
C LYS A 2 1.52 47.46 42.73
N ARG A 3 2.51 46.60 42.97
CA ARG A 3 3.05 45.67 42.00
C ARG A 3 2.15 44.42 42.01
N THR A 4 1.45 44.18 40.92
CA THR A 4 0.66 42.94 40.70
C THR A 4 1.59 41.89 40.12
N THR A 5 1.86 40.85 40.90
CA THR A 5 2.65 39.69 40.46
C THR A 5 1.70 38.74 39.74
N ILE A 6 1.89 38.55 38.43
CA ILE A 6 1.17 37.56 37.64
C ILE A 6 1.88 36.22 37.81
N LEU A 7 1.21 35.29 38.51
CA LEU A 7 1.64 33.90 38.59
C LEU A 7 1.26 33.20 37.26
N MET A 8 2.26 32.85 36.47
CA MET A 8 2.09 32.03 35.28
C MET A 8 2.14 30.57 35.71
N ALA A 9 0.97 29.92 35.81
CA ALA A 9 0.87 28.51 36.09
C ALA A 9 1.21 27.71 34.80
N ALA A 10 2.41 27.14 34.76
CA ALA A 10 2.79 26.19 33.70
C ALA A 10 2.04 24.88 33.90
N PHE A 11 1.09 24.58 33.02
CA PHE A 11 0.42 23.29 32.95
C PHE A 11 1.39 22.29 32.30
N LEU A 12 2.11 21.50 33.11
CA LEU A 12 2.90 20.37 32.63
C LEU A 12 1.91 19.22 32.37
N CYS A 13 1.51 19.03 31.10
CA CYS A 13 0.86 17.80 30.69
C CYS A 13 1.90 16.66 30.72
N LEU A 14 1.92 15.90 31.81
CA LEU A 14 2.59 14.61 31.86
C LEU A 14 1.81 13.65 30.94
N PHE A 15 2.24 13.54 29.69
CA PHE A 15 1.88 12.40 28.86
C PHE A 15 2.59 11.18 29.43
N SER A 16 1.90 10.38 30.23
CA SER A 16 2.32 9.03 30.52
C SER A 16 2.28 8.26 29.19
N LEU A 17 3.45 7.99 28.62
CA LEU A 17 3.63 7.01 27.55
C LEU A 17 3.31 5.64 28.17
N THR A 18 2.03 5.29 28.22
CA THR A 18 1.65 3.89 28.37
C THR A 18 2.03 3.23 27.05
N GLU A 19 3.09 2.43 27.06
CA GLU A 19 3.37 1.50 25.97
C GLU A 19 2.12 0.65 25.78
N SER A 20 1.37 0.93 24.74
CA SER A 20 0.31 0.03 24.29
C SER A 20 1.02 -1.25 23.86
N PRO A 21 0.70 -2.42 24.45
CA PRO A 21 1.33 -3.66 24.00
C PRO A 21 1.05 -3.78 22.49
N ALA A 22 2.11 -3.85 21.69
CA ALA A 22 1.99 -4.11 20.28
C ALA A 22 1.15 -5.37 20.11
N GLN A 23 -0.06 -5.22 19.59
CA GLN A 23 -0.90 -6.37 19.29
C GLN A 23 -0.09 -7.25 18.33
N ASN A 24 0.12 -8.50 18.75
CA ASN A 24 0.89 -9.48 18.00
C ASN A 24 0.05 -9.94 16.80
N THR A 25 -0.10 -9.06 15.80
CA THR A 25 -0.92 -9.25 14.60
C THR A 25 -0.45 -10.43 13.76
N HIS A 26 0.82 -10.86 13.92
CA HIS A 26 1.37 -12.03 13.24
C HIS A 26 0.70 -13.37 13.64
N LYS A 27 -0.04 -13.43 14.74
CA LYS A 27 -0.70 -14.68 15.18
C LYS A 27 -1.98 -15.04 14.42
N ASN A 28 -2.55 -14.14 13.62
CA ASN A 28 -3.83 -14.31 12.95
C ASN A 28 -3.78 -14.05 11.44
N MET A 29 -2.64 -14.33 10.78
CA MET A 29 -2.59 -14.25 9.32
C MET A 29 -3.57 -15.25 8.71
N GLU A 30 -4.49 -14.75 7.89
CA GLU A 30 -5.33 -15.59 7.05
C GLU A 30 -4.45 -16.45 6.15
N GLN A 31 -4.73 -17.75 6.07
CA GLN A 31 -4.03 -18.65 5.18
C GLN A 31 -4.58 -18.49 3.77
N LEU A 32 -3.80 -17.84 2.91
CA LEU A 32 -4.18 -17.63 1.52
C LEU A 32 -3.85 -18.87 0.66
N ASN A 33 -4.68 -19.14 -0.32
CA ASN A 33 -4.43 -20.18 -1.32
C ASN A 33 -3.70 -19.59 -2.52
N LEU A 34 -2.36 -19.67 -2.52
CA LEU A 34 -1.51 -19.06 -3.53
C LEU A 34 -1.22 -20.02 -4.68
N THR A 35 -1.40 -19.57 -5.92
CA THR A 35 -1.04 -20.29 -7.13
C THR A 35 0.47 -20.50 -7.21
N GLN A 36 0.94 -21.73 -7.32
CA GLN A 36 2.37 -22.05 -7.33
C GLN A 36 2.98 -22.08 -8.74
N GLU A 37 2.17 -22.18 -9.77
CA GLU A 37 2.60 -22.18 -11.16
C GLU A 37 2.97 -20.77 -11.63
N TRP A 38 3.74 -20.69 -12.73
CA TRP A 38 4.05 -19.39 -13.36
C TRP A 38 2.87 -18.91 -14.18
N ASP A 39 2.08 -18.03 -13.59
CA ASP A 39 0.83 -17.48 -14.13
C ASP A 39 0.97 -16.03 -14.63
N LYS A 40 2.21 -15.57 -14.82
CA LYS A 40 2.51 -14.18 -15.21
C LYS A 40 2.31 -13.94 -16.70
N THR A 41 1.94 -12.70 -17.04
CA THR A 41 1.77 -12.26 -18.43
C THR A 41 3.10 -12.00 -19.18
N TYR A 42 4.24 -12.27 -18.53
CA TYR A 42 5.60 -12.09 -19.04
C TYR A 42 6.45 -13.33 -18.74
N PRO A 43 7.53 -13.55 -19.51
CA PRO A 43 8.39 -14.72 -19.31
C PRO A 43 9.17 -14.62 -17.99
N LYS A 44 9.41 -15.79 -17.39
CA LYS A 44 10.26 -15.90 -16.20
C LYS A 44 11.70 -15.57 -16.55
N SER A 45 12.31 -14.69 -15.76
CA SER A 45 13.74 -14.33 -15.91
C SER A 45 14.63 -15.44 -15.34
N ASP A 46 15.72 -15.72 -16.04
CA ASP A 46 16.80 -16.59 -15.54
C ASP A 46 17.77 -15.90 -14.59
N LYS A 47 17.70 -14.57 -14.46
CA LYS A 47 18.58 -13.74 -13.62
C LYS A 47 18.07 -13.55 -12.20
N VAL A 48 16.82 -13.91 -11.91
CA VAL A 48 16.20 -13.70 -10.60
C VAL A 48 15.66 -15.00 -10.01
N ASN A 49 15.63 -15.07 -8.69
CA ASN A 49 14.85 -16.03 -7.94
C ASN A 49 13.48 -15.45 -7.67
N HIS A 50 12.45 -16.26 -7.83
CA HIS A 50 11.06 -15.89 -7.58
C HIS A 50 10.46 -16.80 -6.52
N SER A 51 9.68 -16.23 -5.61
CA SER A 51 8.86 -16.95 -4.64
C SER A 51 7.63 -16.12 -4.27
N LYS A 52 6.54 -16.78 -3.90
CA LYS A 52 5.38 -16.11 -3.32
C LYS A 52 5.59 -15.93 -1.82
N VAL A 53 5.16 -14.78 -1.30
CA VAL A 53 5.24 -14.42 0.10
C VAL A 53 3.94 -13.76 0.55
N THR A 54 3.70 -13.76 1.86
CA THR A 54 2.56 -13.07 2.46
C THR A 54 3.03 -12.19 3.60
N PHE A 55 2.33 -11.09 3.81
CA PHE A 55 2.49 -10.22 4.97
C PHE A 55 1.13 -9.63 5.35
N ILE A 56 1.04 -9.01 6.51
CA ILE A 56 -0.23 -8.52 7.04
C ILE A 56 -0.17 -7.00 7.21
N ASN A 57 -1.24 -6.30 6.86
CA ASN A 57 -1.37 -4.89 7.14
C ASN A 57 -1.94 -4.65 8.56
N ARG A 58 -1.94 -3.40 9.04
CA ARG A 58 -2.45 -3.06 10.39
C ARG A 58 -3.95 -3.30 10.57
N TYR A 59 -4.69 -3.47 9.49
CA TYR A 59 -6.12 -3.81 9.54
C TYR A 59 -6.37 -5.32 9.64
N GLY A 60 -5.31 -6.12 9.72
CA GLY A 60 -5.41 -7.57 9.83
C GLY A 60 -5.65 -8.28 8.50
N ILE A 61 -5.53 -7.59 7.38
CA ILE A 61 -5.69 -8.18 6.04
C ILE A 61 -4.36 -8.78 5.61
N THR A 62 -4.36 -10.07 5.24
CA THR A 62 -3.19 -10.73 4.69
C THR A 62 -3.03 -10.40 3.22
N LEU A 63 -1.85 -9.91 2.83
CA LEU A 63 -1.50 -9.54 1.47
C LEU A 63 -0.63 -10.62 0.82
N ALA A 64 -0.89 -10.92 -0.45
CA ALA A 64 -0.11 -11.81 -1.28
C ALA A 64 0.84 -11.02 -2.17
N ALA A 65 2.08 -11.49 -2.28
CA ALA A 65 3.07 -10.86 -3.13
C ALA A 65 3.96 -11.88 -3.85
N ASP A 66 4.46 -11.49 -4.99
CA ASP A 66 5.57 -12.12 -5.70
C ASP A 66 6.87 -11.42 -5.28
N LEU A 67 7.79 -12.17 -4.70
CA LEU A 67 9.13 -11.70 -4.35
C LEU A 67 10.11 -12.10 -5.44
N TYR A 68 10.91 -11.13 -5.88
CA TYR A 68 11.98 -11.32 -6.85
C TYR A 68 13.31 -10.88 -6.23
N ALA A 69 14.27 -11.78 -6.19
CA ALA A 69 15.61 -11.51 -5.66
C ALA A 69 16.66 -11.77 -6.76
N PRO A 70 17.66 -10.89 -6.94
CA PRO A 70 18.77 -11.15 -7.87
C PRO A 70 19.44 -12.47 -7.55
N LYS A 71 19.79 -13.28 -8.55
CA LYS A 71 20.62 -14.49 -8.34
C LYS A 71 22.06 -14.14 -8.00
N THR A 72 22.57 -13.03 -8.52
CA THR A 72 23.91 -12.55 -8.25
C THR A 72 23.85 -11.35 -7.32
N ILE A 73 24.43 -11.49 -6.13
CA ILE A 73 24.53 -10.44 -5.13
C ILE A 73 26.00 -10.09 -4.97
N PHE A 74 26.35 -8.84 -5.22
CA PHE A 74 27.75 -8.34 -5.11
C PHE A 74 28.11 -7.87 -3.69
N GLY A 75 27.60 -8.56 -2.67
CA GLY A 75 27.90 -8.32 -1.26
C GLY A 75 26.96 -7.34 -0.57
N GLY A 76 26.79 -7.52 0.74
CA GLY A 76 25.98 -6.65 1.59
C GLY A 76 24.45 -6.84 1.43
N LYS A 77 23.72 -5.93 2.06
CA LYS A 77 22.27 -5.87 2.00
C LYS A 77 21.78 -5.17 0.73
N LEU A 78 20.68 -5.63 0.17
CA LEU A 78 20.11 -5.11 -1.07
C LEU A 78 19.19 -3.90 -0.82
N PRO A 79 19.19 -2.90 -1.72
CA PRO A 79 18.07 -1.95 -1.77
C PRO A 79 16.81 -2.69 -2.17
N ALA A 80 15.65 -2.26 -1.66
CA ALA A 80 14.40 -2.95 -1.93
C ALA A 80 13.31 -2.02 -2.49
N ILE A 81 12.38 -2.60 -3.27
CA ILE A 81 11.26 -1.85 -3.87
C ILE A 81 9.99 -2.68 -3.77
N ALA A 82 8.91 -2.04 -3.26
CA ALA A 82 7.56 -2.58 -3.33
C ALA A 82 6.78 -1.95 -4.49
N VAL A 83 6.08 -2.78 -5.28
CA VAL A 83 5.35 -2.35 -6.48
C VAL A 83 3.90 -2.81 -6.40
N SER A 84 2.94 -1.92 -6.70
CA SER A 84 1.53 -2.29 -6.80
C SER A 84 0.76 -1.44 -7.82
N GLY A 85 -0.41 -1.93 -8.25
CA GLY A 85 -1.29 -1.34 -9.25
C GLY A 85 -1.09 -1.93 -10.66
N PRO A 86 -1.85 -1.48 -11.65
CA PRO A 86 -2.92 -0.48 -11.61
C PRO A 86 -4.25 -0.97 -11.03
N PHE A 87 -5.29 -0.13 -11.04
CA PHE A 87 -6.65 -0.53 -10.63
C PHE A 87 -7.14 -1.73 -11.44
N GLY A 88 -7.71 -2.73 -10.74
CA GLY A 88 -8.25 -3.92 -11.36
C GLY A 88 -7.21 -4.89 -11.91
N ALA A 89 -5.93 -4.58 -11.79
CA ALA A 89 -4.84 -5.49 -12.15
C ALA A 89 -4.33 -6.25 -10.92
N VAL A 90 -3.61 -7.33 -11.19
CA VAL A 90 -3.01 -8.20 -10.18
C VAL A 90 -1.48 -8.24 -10.33
N LYS A 91 -0.78 -8.68 -9.31
CA LYS A 91 0.69 -8.73 -9.25
C LYS A 91 1.34 -9.55 -10.38
N GLU A 92 0.58 -10.43 -11.02
CA GLU A 92 1.01 -11.25 -12.15
C GLU A 92 1.15 -10.46 -13.47
N GLN A 93 0.75 -9.17 -13.47
CA GLN A 93 0.74 -8.30 -14.63
C GLN A 93 1.83 -7.22 -14.57
N SER A 94 1.49 -5.95 -14.80
CA SER A 94 2.49 -4.88 -14.92
C SER A 94 3.34 -4.67 -13.66
N SER A 95 2.76 -4.75 -12.46
CA SER A 95 3.53 -4.59 -11.23
C SER A 95 4.61 -5.66 -11.07
N GLY A 96 4.30 -6.91 -11.40
CA GLY A 96 5.27 -7.99 -11.39
C GLY A 96 6.34 -7.85 -12.46
N LEU A 97 5.99 -7.37 -13.67
CA LEU A 97 6.98 -7.08 -14.71
C LEU A 97 7.97 -5.99 -14.26
N TYR A 98 7.48 -4.90 -13.64
CA TYR A 98 8.35 -3.89 -13.03
C TYR A 98 9.25 -4.48 -11.96
N ALA A 99 8.68 -5.28 -11.05
CA ALA A 99 9.42 -5.92 -9.97
C ALA A 99 10.51 -6.86 -10.50
N GLN A 100 10.20 -7.76 -11.44
CA GLN A 100 11.18 -8.65 -12.05
C GLN A 100 12.30 -7.87 -12.74
N THR A 101 11.96 -6.85 -13.54
CA THR A 101 12.92 -6.04 -14.28
C THR A 101 13.88 -5.27 -13.37
N LEU A 102 13.38 -4.78 -12.22
CA LEU A 102 14.21 -4.11 -11.22
C LEU A 102 15.08 -5.09 -10.43
N ALA A 103 14.58 -6.30 -10.17
CA ALA A 103 15.38 -7.35 -9.55
C ALA A 103 16.56 -7.77 -10.44
N GLU A 104 16.40 -7.81 -11.76
CA GLU A 104 17.51 -8.02 -12.70
C GLU A 104 18.61 -6.95 -12.62
N ARG A 105 18.26 -5.78 -12.07
CA ARG A 105 19.17 -4.63 -11.88
C ARG A 105 19.75 -4.53 -10.48
N GLY A 106 19.53 -5.54 -9.63
CA GLY A 106 20.14 -5.64 -8.31
C GLY A 106 19.29 -5.17 -7.14
N PHE A 107 18.01 -4.92 -7.32
CA PHE A 107 17.07 -4.65 -6.21
C PHE A 107 16.43 -5.94 -5.73
N LEU A 108 16.15 -6.06 -4.43
CA LEU A 108 15.17 -7.03 -3.97
C LEU A 108 13.78 -6.38 -4.13
N THR A 109 12.87 -7.06 -4.81
CA THR A 109 11.57 -6.44 -5.11
C THR A 109 10.40 -7.35 -4.74
N ILE A 110 9.29 -6.72 -4.39
CA ILE A 110 7.99 -7.40 -4.28
C ILE A 110 6.97 -6.70 -5.18
N ALA A 111 6.16 -7.50 -5.87
CA ALA A 111 4.91 -7.04 -6.47
C ALA A 111 3.77 -7.62 -5.65
N PHE A 112 2.88 -6.78 -5.10
CA PHE A 112 1.82 -7.26 -4.23
C PHE A 112 0.43 -6.93 -4.78
N ASP A 113 -0.51 -7.84 -4.53
CA ASP A 113 -1.92 -7.54 -4.68
C ASP A 113 -2.35 -6.67 -3.50
N PRO A 114 -3.04 -5.55 -3.73
CA PRO A 114 -3.57 -4.77 -2.63
C PRO A 114 -4.72 -5.50 -1.93
N SER A 115 -5.06 -5.07 -0.73
CA SER A 115 -6.24 -5.54 0.00
C SER A 115 -7.46 -5.61 -0.92
N PHE A 116 -8.27 -6.66 -0.78
CA PHE A 116 -9.50 -6.92 -1.53
C PHE A 116 -9.31 -7.36 -2.99
N THR A 117 -8.08 -7.51 -3.47
CA THR A 117 -7.76 -7.79 -4.88
C THR A 117 -6.88 -9.03 -5.01
N GLY A 118 -6.99 -9.73 -6.15
CA GLY A 118 -6.15 -10.87 -6.50
C GLY A 118 -6.15 -11.98 -5.46
N GLU A 119 -4.96 -12.46 -5.09
CA GLU A 119 -4.77 -13.48 -4.05
C GLU A 119 -4.72 -12.89 -2.63
N SER A 120 -4.69 -11.55 -2.45
CA SER A 120 -4.78 -10.91 -1.13
C SER A 120 -6.15 -11.07 -0.50
N GLY A 121 -6.19 -11.08 0.83
CA GLY A 121 -7.41 -11.19 1.62
C GLY A 121 -8.26 -9.91 1.63
N GLY A 122 -9.24 -9.92 2.52
CA GLY A 122 -10.17 -8.81 2.75
C GLY A 122 -11.51 -8.99 2.05
N GLN A 123 -12.57 -8.48 2.70
CA GLN A 123 -13.94 -8.49 2.22
C GLN A 123 -14.57 -7.09 2.39
N PRO A 124 -15.50 -6.69 1.49
CA PRO A 124 -15.89 -7.36 0.23
C PRO A 124 -14.77 -7.31 -0.81
N ARG A 125 -14.84 -8.19 -1.83
CA ARG A 125 -13.81 -8.25 -2.89
C ARG A 125 -13.96 -7.11 -3.88
N SER A 126 -12.84 -6.80 -4.58
CA SER A 126 -12.77 -5.81 -5.66
C SER A 126 -13.14 -4.37 -5.21
N VAL A 127 -12.82 -4.05 -3.97
CA VAL A 127 -13.00 -2.71 -3.39
C VAL A 127 -11.68 -1.97 -3.39
N ALA A 128 -11.71 -0.67 -3.59
CA ALA A 128 -10.59 0.23 -3.36
C ALA A 128 -10.92 1.15 -2.17
N SER A 129 -10.05 1.15 -1.17
CA SER A 129 -10.13 2.04 -0.01
C SER A 129 -8.86 2.88 0.05
N PRO A 130 -8.93 4.21 -0.10
CA PRO A 130 -7.75 5.07 -0.05
C PRO A 130 -6.90 4.87 1.20
N ASP A 131 -7.54 4.71 2.37
CA ASP A 131 -6.84 4.54 3.64
C ASP A 131 -6.17 3.18 3.74
N ILE A 132 -6.91 2.11 3.42
CA ILE A 132 -6.40 0.73 3.53
C ILE A 132 -5.34 0.47 2.45
N ASN A 133 -5.57 0.90 1.22
CA ASN A 133 -4.60 0.67 0.14
C ASN A 133 -3.35 1.56 0.25
N THR A 134 -3.42 2.71 0.92
CA THR A 134 -2.23 3.46 1.35
C THR A 134 -1.44 2.68 2.38
N GLU A 135 -2.12 2.11 3.39
CA GLU A 135 -1.50 1.28 4.43
C GLU A 135 -0.86 0.01 3.86
N ASP A 136 -1.40 -0.58 2.79
CA ASP A 136 -0.81 -1.75 2.14
C ASP A 136 0.64 -1.49 1.68
N PHE A 137 0.98 -0.27 1.24
CA PHE A 137 2.36 0.12 0.94
C PHE A 137 3.23 0.17 2.20
N SER A 138 2.72 0.72 3.31
CA SER A 138 3.47 0.73 4.58
C SER A 138 3.68 -0.68 5.12
N ALA A 139 2.70 -1.56 5.00
CA ALA A 139 2.84 -2.98 5.35
C ALA A 139 3.87 -3.71 4.47
N ALA A 140 3.94 -3.39 3.17
CA ALA A 140 4.98 -3.89 2.28
C ALA A 140 6.38 -3.40 2.71
N VAL A 141 6.49 -2.16 3.18
CA VAL A 141 7.74 -1.60 3.75
C VAL A 141 8.09 -2.29 5.06
N ASP A 142 7.12 -2.58 5.95
CA ASP A 142 7.34 -3.36 7.17
C ASP A 142 7.96 -4.72 6.85
N TYR A 143 7.37 -5.43 5.87
CA TYR A 143 7.87 -6.71 5.42
C TYR A 143 9.31 -6.61 4.90
N LEU A 144 9.59 -5.64 4.02
CA LEU A 144 10.93 -5.46 3.45
C LEU A 144 11.96 -5.04 4.49
N ALA A 145 11.62 -4.11 5.39
CA ALA A 145 12.54 -3.59 6.40
C ALA A 145 12.96 -4.64 7.45
N THR A 146 12.12 -5.65 7.69
CA THR A 146 12.40 -6.74 8.64
C THR A 146 13.24 -7.87 8.04
N ARG A 147 13.48 -7.86 6.74
CA ARG A 147 14.29 -8.91 6.07
C ARG A 147 15.79 -8.74 6.33
N PRO A 148 16.50 -9.83 6.62
CA PRO A 148 17.95 -9.75 6.91
C PRO A 148 18.78 -9.38 5.68
N ASP A 149 18.29 -9.63 4.46
CA ASP A 149 18.94 -9.39 3.18
C ASP A 149 18.64 -8.00 2.59
N VAL A 150 17.80 -7.19 3.26
CA VAL A 150 17.41 -5.84 2.83
C VAL A 150 18.11 -4.77 3.65
N ASP A 151 18.56 -3.71 2.98
CA ASP A 151 18.99 -2.46 3.61
C ASP A 151 17.78 -1.59 3.88
N ALA A 152 17.35 -1.52 5.14
CA ALA A 152 16.18 -0.77 5.57
C ALA A 152 16.28 0.75 5.29
N GLU A 153 17.51 1.27 5.09
CA GLU A 153 17.74 2.67 4.72
C GLU A 153 17.63 2.92 3.20
N ARG A 154 17.36 1.87 2.41
CA ARG A 154 17.25 1.96 0.94
C ARG A 154 16.01 1.26 0.42
N ILE A 155 14.82 1.64 0.95
CA ILE A 155 13.53 1.11 0.51
C ILE A 155 12.81 2.16 -0.32
N GLY A 156 12.34 1.77 -1.50
CA GLY A 156 11.50 2.56 -2.39
C GLY A 156 10.17 1.88 -2.67
N ILE A 157 9.24 2.64 -3.24
CA ILE A 157 7.95 2.12 -3.68
C ILE A 157 7.61 2.61 -5.09
N ILE A 158 6.82 1.82 -5.82
CA ILE A 158 6.26 2.18 -7.13
C ILE A 158 4.76 1.94 -7.11
N GLY A 159 4.01 3.01 -7.34
CA GLY A 159 2.57 2.94 -7.57
C GLY A 159 2.25 3.20 -9.05
N ILE A 160 1.46 2.33 -9.66
CA ILE A 160 1.11 2.41 -11.09
C ILE A 160 -0.34 2.85 -11.22
N CYS A 161 -0.62 3.80 -12.11
CA CYS A 161 -1.95 4.33 -12.39
C CYS A 161 -2.58 4.93 -11.11
N GLY A 162 -3.77 4.52 -10.71
CA GLY A 162 -4.40 4.97 -9.48
C GLY A 162 -3.62 4.67 -8.20
N TRP A 163 -2.83 3.59 -8.18
CA TRP A 163 -1.93 3.29 -7.05
C TRP A 163 -0.78 4.29 -6.90
N GLY A 164 -0.48 5.09 -7.93
CA GLY A 164 0.48 6.18 -7.83
C GLY A 164 0.10 7.20 -6.76
N GLY A 165 -1.19 7.54 -6.64
CA GLY A 165 -1.70 8.43 -5.59
C GLY A 165 -1.54 7.83 -4.19
N PHE A 166 -1.86 6.53 -4.01
CA PHE A 166 -1.66 5.83 -2.73
C PHE A 166 -0.19 5.72 -2.35
N ALA A 167 0.70 5.47 -3.32
CA ALA A 167 2.14 5.45 -3.09
C ALA A 167 2.66 6.82 -2.62
N ILE A 168 2.22 7.92 -3.22
CA ILE A 168 2.59 9.28 -2.78
C ILE A 168 2.08 9.54 -1.38
N ASN A 169 0.83 9.15 -1.06
CA ASN A 169 0.25 9.32 0.26
C ASN A 169 1.00 8.49 1.32
N ALA A 170 1.37 7.25 1.00
CA ALA A 170 2.21 6.43 1.88
C ALA A 170 3.58 7.09 2.14
N ALA A 171 4.26 7.56 1.09
CA ALA A 171 5.55 8.22 1.20
C ALA A 171 5.50 9.54 2.00
N ALA A 172 4.38 10.25 1.98
CA ALA A 172 4.19 11.46 2.77
C ALA A 172 4.09 11.18 4.29
N ASN A 173 3.72 9.96 4.66
CA ASN A 173 3.48 9.55 6.06
C ASN A 173 4.54 8.59 6.60
N ASP A 174 5.27 7.86 5.74
CA ASP A 174 6.25 6.84 6.14
C ASP A 174 7.67 7.24 5.74
N THR A 175 8.44 7.70 6.72
CA THR A 175 9.82 8.18 6.52
C THR A 175 10.82 7.09 6.11
N ARG A 176 10.45 5.83 6.20
CA ARG A 176 11.28 4.68 5.74
C ARG A 176 11.27 4.57 4.22
N ILE A 177 10.30 5.16 3.54
CA ILE A 177 10.22 5.23 2.09
C ILE A 177 11.19 6.32 1.61
N LYS A 178 12.30 5.93 0.97
CA LYS A 178 13.36 6.84 0.53
C LYS A 178 13.20 7.30 -0.92
N ALA A 179 12.44 6.56 -1.72
CA ALA A 179 12.17 6.90 -3.11
C ALA A 179 10.77 6.44 -3.51
N THR A 180 10.07 7.26 -4.29
CA THR A 180 8.73 6.94 -4.78
C THR A 180 8.63 7.22 -6.26
N VAL A 181 8.08 6.27 -7.00
CA VAL A 181 7.72 6.45 -8.41
C VAL A 181 6.19 6.32 -8.53
N ALA A 182 5.56 7.35 -9.07
CA ALA A 182 4.15 7.35 -9.46
C ALA A 182 4.06 7.29 -10.98
N SER A 183 3.90 6.09 -11.52
CA SER A 183 3.86 5.86 -12.96
C SER A 183 2.45 6.06 -13.49
N THR A 184 2.29 6.88 -14.54
CA THR A 184 0.98 7.15 -15.20
C THR A 184 -0.13 7.54 -14.20
N MET A 185 0.24 8.25 -13.15
CA MET A 185 -0.65 8.64 -12.07
C MET A 185 -1.68 9.70 -12.51
N TYR A 186 -2.86 9.61 -11.91
CA TYR A 186 -3.84 10.69 -11.90
C TYR A 186 -4.49 10.78 -10.50
N ASP A 187 -5.03 11.96 -10.18
CA ASP A 187 -5.77 12.17 -8.94
C ASP A 187 -7.15 11.50 -9.05
N ILE A 188 -7.28 10.34 -8.39
CA ILE A 188 -8.53 9.56 -8.39
C ILE A 188 -9.68 10.35 -7.77
N SER A 189 -9.44 11.08 -6.68
CA SER A 189 -10.48 11.84 -5.99
C SER A 189 -11.02 12.95 -6.88
N ARG A 190 -10.17 13.69 -7.55
CA ARG A 190 -10.54 14.72 -8.51
C ARG A 190 -11.23 14.13 -9.74
N CYS A 191 -10.67 13.06 -10.30
CA CYS A 191 -11.25 12.38 -11.46
C CYS A 191 -12.66 11.83 -11.16
N THR A 192 -12.86 11.22 -9.99
CA THR A 192 -14.16 10.71 -9.56
C THR A 192 -15.17 11.86 -9.33
N ALA A 193 -14.70 12.98 -8.76
CA ALA A 193 -15.58 14.11 -8.46
C ALA A 193 -15.95 14.94 -9.70
N ASN A 194 -15.00 15.15 -10.61
CA ASN A 194 -15.10 16.15 -11.67
C ASN A 194 -15.01 15.56 -13.08
N GLY A 195 -14.77 14.23 -13.21
CA GLY A 195 -14.44 13.60 -14.48
C GLY A 195 -13.00 13.88 -14.94
N TYR A 196 -12.61 13.28 -16.05
CA TYR A 196 -11.30 13.53 -16.66
C TYR A 196 -11.19 15.01 -17.12
N PHE A 197 -10.10 15.66 -16.75
CA PHE A 197 -9.81 17.07 -17.05
C PHE A 197 -10.90 18.04 -16.53
N ASP A 198 -11.58 17.67 -15.46
CA ASP A 198 -12.72 18.41 -14.87
C ASP A 198 -13.90 18.64 -15.85
N ALA A 199 -14.02 17.79 -16.86
CA ALA A 199 -15.06 17.92 -17.89
C ALA A 199 -16.50 17.78 -17.38
N ALA A 200 -16.68 17.21 -16.16
CA ALA A 200 -17.96 17.01 -15.50
C ALA A 200 -18.04 17.73 -14.14
N ASP A 201 -17.28 18.83 -13.94
CA ASP A 201 -17.32 19.60 -12.69
C ASP A 201 -18.66 20.32 -12.51
N ASN A 202 -19.56 19.66 -11.76
CA ASN A 202 -20.91 20.16 -11.48
C ASN A 202 -21.32 19.75 -10.06
N ALA A 203 -21.55 20.74 -9.18
CA ALA A 203 -21.91 20.52 -7.78
C ALA A 203 -23.24 19.78 -7.59
N ASP A 204 -24.26 20.11 -8.39
CA ASP A 204 -25.58 19.49 -8.31
C ASP A 204 -25.52 18.03 -8.78
N ALA A 205 -24.78 17.75 -9.85
CA ALA A 205 -24.56 16.39 -10.34
C ALA A 205 -23.84 15.54 -9.29
N ARG A 206 -22.79 16.08 -8.62
CA ARG A 206 -22.10 15.40 -7.50
C ARG A 206 -23.03 15.16 -6.32
N TYR A 207 -23.89 16.10 -5.99
CA TYR A 207 -24.85 15.93 -4.90
C TYR A 207 -25.85 14.81 -5.22
N LYS A 208 -26.41 14.81 -6.43
CA LYS A 208 -27.33 13.77 -6.91
C LYS A 208 -26.68 12.38 -6.89
N MET A 209 -25.47 12.25 -7.40
CA MET A 209 -24.71 11.00 -7.36
C MET A 209 -24.53 10.47 -5.92
N ARG A 210 -24.23 11.36 -4.95
CA ARG A 210 -24.15 10.96 -3.53
C ARG A 210 -25.49 10.51 -2.96
N GLN A 211 -26.60 11.13 -3.37
CA GLN A 211 -27.94 10.68 -2.97
C GLN A 211 -28.22 9.27 -3.50
N GLU A 212 -27.87 8.99 -4.75
CA GLU A 212 -28.03 7.66 -5.35
C GLU A 212 -27.18 6.61 -4.62
N PHE A 213 -25.91 6.88 -4.33
CA PHE A 213 -25.05 5.97 -3.56
C PHE A 213 -25.56 5.75 -2.13
N ASN A 214 -26.09 6.78 -1.47
CA ASN A 214 -26.64 6.62 -0.14
C ASN A 214 -27.95 5.81 -0.14
N ALA A 215 -28.77 5.95 -1.17
CA ALA A 215 -29.97 5.13 -1.35
C ALA A 215 -29.58 3.65 -1.59
N GLN A 216 -28.59 3.40 -2.46
CA GLN A 216 -28.09 2.07 -2.70
C GLN A 216 -27.52 1.44 -1.42
N ARG A 217 -26.70 2.18 -0.66
CA ARG A 217 -26.17 1.69 0.61
C ARG A 217 -27.28 1.27 1.59
N THR A 218 -28.39 1.98 1.61
CA THR A 218 -29.52 1.63 2.47
C THR A 218 -30.19 0.34 2.00
N GLU A 219 -30.27 0.12 0.69
CA GLU A 219 -30.84 -1.09 0.11
C GLU A 219 -29.90 -2.29 0.33
N ASP A 220 -28.61 -2.13 0.14
CA ASP A 220 -27.61 -3.18 0.41
C ASP A 220 -27.72 -3.67 1.86
N TYR A 221 -27.85 -2.74 2.83
CA TYR A 221 -28.01 -3.12 4.26
C TYR A 221 -29.30 -3.91 4.57
N ARG A 222 -30.31 -3.82 3.73
CA ARG A 222 -31.57 -4.57 3.89
C ARG A 222 -31.47 -5.99 3.33
N THR A 223 -30.55 -6.22 2.40
CA THR A 223 -30.44 -7.46 1.63
C THR A 223 -29.30 -8.34 2.09
N ASP A 224 -28.33 -7.81 2.86
CA ASP A 224 -27.25 -8.54 3.52
C ASP A 224 -27.73 -9.17 4.85
#